data_fc1f7c22f81f38d171c00f07f1c453bc
#
_entry.id   fc1f7c22f81f38d171c00f07f1c453bc
#
_cell.length_a   1.000
_cell.length_b   1.000
_cell.length_c   1.000
_cell.angle_alpha   90.00
_cell.angle_beta   90.00
_cell.angle_gamma   90.00
#
_symmetry.space_group_name_H-M   'P 1'
#
loop_
_entity.id
_entity.type
_entity.pdbx_description
1 polymer ?
#
loop_
_entity_poly.entity_id
_entity_poly.type
_entity_poly.pdbx_seq_one_letter_code
_entity_poly.pdbx_strand_id
1 'polypeptide(L)'
;EILVMPSDNYQVTAMVDFGTKVLGTQNATLKCMSDFKTEIADARTFSFLHELETLLDEGLIKGGDLNNAIVYVDKEISEKTMNNLKVAFGKEKISVKPNGILDNLTLHYPNEAARHKLLDVIGDLALIGTRIQGKIIANKPGHFVNTQFAKKMAKIIKIEQRNQVPVYDLHQEPLMDIHKIMSMLPHRPPFLLVDKIFELSDSHVVGLKNVTMNEPFFVGHFPDAPVMPGVLIVEAMAQTGGILVLSTVPDPENYLTFFMKIDNVKFKHKVLPGDTLIFKCDLISPIRRGICHMQANAYANGRLVAEAELMAQIAKKQ
;
A
#
# COMPACT_ATOMS: atom_id res chain seq x y z
N GLU A 1 2.83 18.02 11.09
CA GLU A 1 3.36 16.79 11.69
C GLU A 1 2.24 15.76 11.86
N ILE A 2 2.52 14.47 11.57
CA ILE A 2 1.58 13.37 11.79
C ILE A 2 2.25 12.33 12.67
N LEU A 3 1.60 12.00 13.79
CA LEU A 3 2.00 10.96 14.73
C LEU A 3 0.97 9.82 14.71
N VAL A 4 1.44 8.59 14.69
CA VAL A 4 0.59 7.39 14.82
C VAL A 4 1.04 6.58 16.02
N MET A 5 0.08 6.19 16.85
CA MET A 5 0.30 5.41 18.07
C MET A 5 -0.59 4.17 18.06
N PRO A 6 -0.15 3.03 18.63
CA PRO A 6 -0.98 1.86 18.81
C PRO A 6 -2.27 2.19 19.58
N SER A 7 -3.40 1.65 19.15
CA SER A 7 -4.69 1.75 19.83
C SER A 7 -5.60 0.66 19.28
N ASP A 8 -6.50 0.13 20.10
CA ASP A 8 -7.47 -0.89 19.68
C ASP A 8 -8.51 -0.34 18.70
N ASN A 9 -8.72 0.98 18.72
CA ASN A 9 -9.69 1.66 17.87
C ASN A 9 -9.00 2.69 16.96
N TYR A 10 -9.57 2.88 15.77
CA TYR A 10 -9.19 3.97 14.89
C TYR A 10 -9.69 5.29 15.46
N GLN A 11 -8.75 6.18 15.80
CA GLN A 11 -9.03 7.53 16.32
C GLN A 11 -8.20 8.53 15.56
N VAL A 12 -8.77 9.70 15.28
CA VAL A 12 -8.05 10.80 14.60
C VAL A 12 -8.28 12.08 15.35
N THR A 13 -7.20 12.82 15.62
CA THR A 13 -7.22 14.17 16.15
C THR A 13 -6.50 15.09 15.18
N ALA A 14 -7.14 16.17 14.76
CA ALA A 14 -6.53 17.23 13.98
C ALA A 14 -6.45 18.52 14.84
N MET A 15 -5.27 19.12 14.86
CA MET A 15 -5.03 20.43 15.48
C MET A 15 -4.61 21.40 14.39
N VAL A 16 -5.26 22.55 14.32
CA VAL A 16 -5.03 23.58 13.33
C VAL A 16 -4.70 24.91 13.99
N ASP A 17 -3.77 25.63 13.39
CA ASP A 17 -3.40 26.98 13.75
C ASP A 17 -2.82 27.65 12.51
N PHE A 18 -3.53 28.63 12.00
CA PHE A 18 -3.15 29.37 10.80
C PHE A 18 -2.47 30.72 11.13
N GLY A 19 -2.21 31.01 12.43
CA GLY A 19 -1.59 32.24 12.87
C GLY A 19 -2.48 33.47 12.72
N THR A 20 -3.78 33.30 12.46
CA THR A 20 -4.75 34.41 12.33
C THR A 20 -5.57 34.56 13.59
N LYS A 21 -5.88 35.83 13.94
CA LYS A 21 -6.74 36.09 15.10
C LYS A 21 -8.19 35.64 14.88
N VAL A 22 -8.64 35.61 13.64
CA VAL A 22 -10.04 35.31 13.29
C VAL A 22 -10.37 33.84 13.46
N LEU A 23 -9.45 32.93 13.13
CA LEU A 23 -9.68 31.50 13.29
C LEU A 23 -9.11 30.96 14.60
N GLY A 24 -7.95 31.47 15.01
CA GLY A 24 -7.23 30.99 16.20
C GLY A 24 -6.76 29.55 16.09
N THR A 25 -6.44 28.95 17.23
CA THR A 25 -6.10 27.51 17.32
C THR A 25 -7.37 26.71 17.59
N GLN A 26 -7.59 25.69 16.79
CA GLN A 26 -8.72 24.77 16.97
C GLN A 26 -8.26 23.32 16.91
N ASN A 27 -9.06 22.43 17.50
CA ASN A 27 -8.87 20.99 17.37
C ASN A 27 -10.21 20.29 17.16
N ALA A 28 -10.14 19.10 16.57
CA ALA A 28 -11.25 18.18 16.45
C ALA A 28 -10.74 16.75 16.66
N THR A 29 -11.57 15.88 17.24
CA THR A 29 -11.23 14.49 17.48
C THR A 29 -12.39 13.60 17.09
N LEU A 30 -12.13 12.62 16.21
CA LEU A 30 -13.02 11.50 15.94
C LEU A 30 -12.57 10.32 16.80
N LYS A 31 -13.41 9.84 17.70
CA LYS A 31 -13.10 8.73 18.61
C LYS A 31 -13.49 7.36 18.03
N CYS A 32 -14.50 7.34 17.17
CA CYS A 32 -15.00 6.13 16.52
C CYS A 32 -15.48 6.46 15.10
N MET A 33 -15.24 5.58 14.14
CA MET A 33 -15.71 5.77 12.75
C MET A 33 -17.25 5.74 12.64
N SER A 34 -17.97 5.13 13.58
CA SER A 34 -19.44 5.21 13.62
C SER A 34 -19.97 6.63 13.71
N ASP A 35 -19.20 7.52 14.34
CA ASP A 35 -19.60 8.91 14.61
C ASP A 35 -19.21 9.86 13.46
N PHE A 36 -18.49 9.34 12.44
CA PHE A 36 -18.01 10.14 11.31
C PHE A 36 -19.15 10.91 10.62
N LYS A 37 -20.27 10.24 10.36
CA LYS A 37 -21.40 10.83 9.65
C LYS A 37 -22.03 12.01 10.40
N THR A 38 -22.10 11.91 11.73
CA THR A 38 -22.78 12.89 12.58
C THR A 38 -21.88 13.99 13.10
N GLU A 39 -20.56 13.72 13.17
CA GLU A 39 -19.64 14.70 13.77
C GLU A 39 -18.69 15.36 12.77
N ILE A 40 -18.41 14.73 11.62
CA ILE A 40 -17.34 15.18 10.72
C ILE A 40 -17.82 15.42 9.29
N ALA A 41 -18.70 14.56 8.76
CA ALA A 41 -18.98 14.48 7.33
C ALA A 41 -19.54 15.77 6.71
N ASP A 42 -20.26 16.58 7.47
CA ASP A 42 -20.87 17.84 7.05
C ASP A 42 -20.00 19.08 7.31
N ALA A 43 -18.77 18.90 7.80
CA ALA A 43 -17.83 19.99 8.00
C ALA A 43 -17.36 20.55 6.65
N ARG A 44 -17.69 21.83 6.38
CA ARG A 44 -17.42 22.49 5.10
C ARG A 44 -15.97 22.98 5.03
N THR A 45 -15.48 23.07 3.80
CA THR A 45 -14.19 23.68 3.51
C THR A 45 -14.17 25.16 3.89
N PHE A 46 -12.98 25.72 4.04
CA PHE A 46 -12.80 27.14 4.35
C PHE A 46 -11.62 27.73 3.58
N SER A 47 -11.63 29.04 3.45
CA SER A 47 -10.56 29.84 2.89
C SER A 47 -10.43 31.13 3.66
N PHE A 48 -9.28 31.80 3.57
CA PHE A 48 -9.10 33.15 4.07
C PHE A 48 -9.39 34.14 2.95
N LEU A 49 -9.81 35.34 3.35
CA LEU A 49 -10.16 36.39 2.40
C LEU A 49 -9.00 36.73 1.45
N HIS A 50 -7.77 36.79 1.97
CA HIS A 50 -6.59 37.11 1.15
C HIS A 50 -6.31 36.03 0.07
N GLU A 51 -6.60 34.76 0.36
CA GLU A 51 -6.49 33.66 -0.63
C GLU A 51 -7.59 33.75 -1.68
N LEU A 52 -8.81 34.09 -1.25
CA LEU A 52 -9.96 34.23 -2.12
C LEU A 52 -9.78 35.38 -3.11
N GLU A 53 -9.22 36.52 -2.69
CA GLU A 53 -8.92 37.65 -3.57
C GLU A 53 -7.97 37.28 -4.70
N THR A 54 -6.91 36.53 -4.39
CA THR A 54 -5.95 36.01 -5.41
C THR A 54 -6.67 35.11 -6.42
N LEU A 55 -7.52 34.21 -5.94
CA LEU A 55 -8.29 33.29 -6.81
C LEU A 55 -9.33 34.04 -7.67
N LEU A 56 -9.92 35.12 -7.15
CA LEU A 56 -10.85 35.98 -7.91
C LEU A 56 -10.12 36.72 -9.02
N ASP A 57 -8.96 37.32 -8.72
CA ASP A 57 -8.18 38.10 -9.66
C ASP A 57 -7.63 37.17 -10.82
N GLU A 58 -7.34 35.91 -10.53
CA GLU A 58 -6.89 34.91 -11.49
C GLU A 58 -8.04 34.20 -12.21
N GLY A 59 -9.31 34.48 -11.90
CA GLY A 59 -10.47 33.83 -12.49
C GLY A 59 -10.58 32.32 -12.20
N LEU A 60 -9.96 31.86 -11.12
CA LEU A 60 -9.85 30.44 -10.75
C LEU A 60 -11.00 29.93 -9.88
N ILE A 61 -11.95 30.78 -9.49
CA ILE A 61 -13.11 30.33 -8.73
C ILE A 61 -14.09 29.62 -9.67
N LYS A 62 -13.86 28.31 -9.85
CA LYS A 62 -14.76 27.44 -10.59
C LYS A 62 -15.59 26.61 -9.62
N GLY A 63 -16.81 27.05 -9.33
CA GLY A 63 -17.79 26.28 -8.54
C GLY A 63 -17.74 26.47 -7.02
N GLY A 64 -16.95 27.41 -6.50
CA GLY A 64 -17.03 27.84 -5.11
C GLY A 64 -18.27 28.70 -4.90
N ASP A 65 -19.27 28.16 -4.21
CA ASP A 65 -20.43 28.93 -3.73
C ASP A 65 -20.18 29.32 -2.28
N LEU A 66 -20.56 30.55 -1.91
CA LEU A 66 -20.55 31.01 -0.52
C LEU A 66 -21.40 30.10 0.42
N ASN A 67 -22.23 29.23 -0.11
CA ASN A 67 -22.97 28.26 0.70
C ASN A 67 -22.15 27.01 1.04
N ASN A 68 -21.06 26.73 0.31
CA ASN A 68 -20.27 25.50 0.43
C ASN A 68 -18.90 25.70 1.09
N ALA A 69 -18.45 26.96 1.23
CA ALA A 69 -17.17 27.30 1.82
C ALA A 69 -17.29 28.41 2.85
N ILE A 70 -16.61 28.28 3.99
CA ILE A 70 -16.51 29.30 5.04
C ILE A 70 -15.39 30.26 4.64
N VAL A 71 -15.67 31.57 4.62
CA VAL A 71 -14.67 32.60 4.34
C VAL A 71 -14.34 33.37 5.62
N TYR A 72 -13.10 33.17 6.08
CA TYR A 72 -12.57 33.94 7.23
C TYR A 72 -11.95 35.25 6.77
N VAL A 73 -12.37 36.33 7.37
CA VAL A 73 -11.89 37.71 7.09
C VAL A 73 -10.73 38.03 8.01
N ASP A 74 -9.52 37.79 7.52
CA ASP A 74 -8.27 37.91 8.28
C ASP A 74 -7.58 39.28 8.12
N LYS A 75 -8.17 40.18 7.30
CA LYS A 75 -7.71 41.56 7.10
C LYS A 75 -8.88 42.49 6.84
N GLU A 76 -8.63 43.82 6.90
CA GLU A 76 -9.62 44.83 6.54
C GLU A 76 -10.04 44.66 5.07
N ILE A 77 -11.34 44.76 4.82
CA ILE A 77 -11.91 44.65 3.49
C ILE A 77 -11.99 46.04 2.86
N SER A 78 -11.34 46.18 1.69
CA SER A 78 -11.49 47.40 0.89
C SER A 78 -12.89 47.45 0.21
N GLU A 79 -13.39 48.67 -0.10
CA GLU A 79 -14.62 48.80 -0.87
C GLU A 79 -14.55 48.08 -2.23
N LYS A 80 -13.38 48.09 -2.88
CA LYS A 80 -13.12 47.39 -4.13
C LYS A 80 -13.31 45.87 -3.97
N THR A 81 -12.68 45.30 -2.95
CA THR A 81 -12.81 43.87 -2.62
C THR A 81 -14.26 43.50 -2.33
N MET A 82 -14.95 44.31 -1.53
CA MET A 82 -16.35 44.07 -1.22
C MET A 82 -17.23 44.05 -2.47
N ASN A 83 -16.99 44.98 -3.41
CA ASN A 83 -17.74 45.04 -4.67
C ASN A 83 -17.43 43.85 -5.55
N ASN A 84 -16.16 43.43 -5.65
CA ASN A 84 -15.77 42.20 -6.40
C ASN A 84 -16.45 40.95 -5.83
N LEU A 85 -16.51 40.82 -4.50
CA LEU A 85 -17.19 39.72 -3.82
C LEU A 85 -18.71 39.70 -4.13
N LYS A 86 -19.35 40.90 -4.09
CA LYS A 86 -20.78 41.00 -4.44
C LYS A 86 -21.04 40.54 -5.86
N VAL A 87 -20.21 40.97 -6.82
CA VAL A 87 -20.33 40.55 -8.23
C VAL A 87 -20.08 39.05 -8.40
N ALA A 88 -18.98 38.56 -7.82
CA ALA A 88 -18.58 37.15 -7.96
C ALA A 88 -19.61 36.17 -7.39
N PHE A 89 -20.27 36.57 -6.30
CA PHE A 89 -21.25 35.71 -5.62
C PHE A 89 -22.71 36.08 -5.90
N GLY A 90 -22.95 37.09 -6.77
CA GLY A 90 -24.31 37.51 -7.15
C GLY A 90 -25.15 38.01 -5.99
N LYS A 91 -24.52 38.65 -4.99
CA LYS A 91 -25.21 39.17 -3.77
C LYS A 91 -25.16 40.67 -3.69
N GLU A 92 -26.31 41.29 -3.42
CA GLU A 92 -26.39 42.76 -3.25
C GLU A 92 -25.72 43.23 -1.95
N LYS A 93 -25.82 42.42 -0.89
CA LYS A 93 -25.25 42.75 0.43
C LYS A 93 -24.39 41.59 0.93
N ILE A 94 -23.19 41.90 1.34
CA ILE A 94 -22.27 41.00 2.05
C ILE A 94 -21.80 41.77 3.30
N SER A 95 -21.86 41.15 4.46
CA SER A 95 -21.37 41.69 5.71
C SER A 95 -20.37 40.74 6.39
N VAL A 96 -19.61 41.23 7.35
CA VAL A 96 -18.72 40.41 8.17
C VAL A 96 -19.39 40.24 9.53
N LYS A 97 -19.55 39.00 9.96
CA LYS A 97 -20.08 38.68 11.29
C LYS A 97 -19.06 39.05 12.39
N PRO A 98 -19.51 39.25 13.64
CA PRO A 98 -18.61 39.54 14.74
C PRO A 98 -17.49 38.48 14.97
N ASN A 99 -17.71 37.26 14.55
CA ASN A 99 -16.73 36.18 14.60
C ASN A 99 -15.75 36.18 13.41
N GLY A 100 -15.74 37.21 12.57
CA GLY A 100 -14.84 37.36 11.44
C GLY A 100 -15.19 36.49 10.22
N ILE A 101 -16.41 35.97 10.12
CA ILE A 101 -16.85 35.17 8.97
C ILE A 101 -17.71 36.06 8.08
N LEU A 102 -17.57 35.89 6.72
CA LEU A 102 -18.50 36.52 5.79
C LEU A 102 -19.93 36.05 6.09
N ASP A 103 -20.89 36.94 5.99
CA ASP A 103 -22.31 36.71 6.29
C ASP A 103 -23.01 35.81 5.27
N ASN A 104 -22.35 34.72 4.95
CA ASN A 104 -22.83 33.76 3.99
C ASN A 104 -23.35 32.47 4.65
N LEU A 105 -22.84 32.15 5.85
CA LEU A 105 -23.11 30.85 6.48
C LEU A 105 -23.28 30.97 8.01
N THR A 106 -24.07 30.04 8.56
CA THR A 106 -24.01 29.70 9.98
C THR A 106 -23.13 28.44 10.11
N LEU A 107 -22.17 28.47 11.04
CA LEU A 107 -21.31 27.29 11.29
C LEU A 107 -22.16 26.13 11.80
N HIS A 108 -21.86 24.90 11.31
CA HIS A 108 -22.42 23.67 11.84
C HIS A 108 -21.81 23.38 13.23
N TYR A 109 -20.54 23.70 13.40
CA TYR A 109 -19.79 23.48 14.64
C TYR A 109 -18.89 24.70 14.96
N PRO A 110 -18.67 25.04 16.24
CA PRO A 110 -17.73 26.11 16.61
C PRO A 110 -16.31 25.88 16.10
N ASN A 111 -15.91 24.58 15.90
CA ASN A 111 -14.60 24.16 15.41
C ASN A 111 -14.68 23.51 14.01
N GLU A 112 -15.55 24.03 13.15
CA GLU A 112 -15.82 23.41 11.84
C GLU A 112 -14.57 23.34 10.97
N ALA A 113 -13.67 24.33 11.01
CA ALA A 113 -12.40 24.30 10.28
C ALA A 113 -11.49 23.13 10.72
N ALA A 114 -11.40 22.85 12.01
CA ALA A 114 -10.65 21.71 12.51
C ALA A 114 -11.30 20.36 12.12
N ARG A 115 -12.63 20.29 12.12
CA ARG A 115 -13.37 19.10 11.66
C ARG A 115 -13.14 18.85 10.18
N HIS A 116 -13.16 19.90 9.34
CA HIS A 116 -12.83 19.77 7.93
C HIS A 116 -11.39 19.28 7.72
N LYS A 117 -10.42 19.81 8.44
CA LYS A 117 -9.03 19.32 8.37
C LYS A 117 -8.88 17.88 8.86
N LEU A 118 -9.70 17.45 9.81
CA LEU A 118 -9.76 16.06 10.22
C LEU A 118 -10.34 15.17 9.10
N LEU A 119 -11.39 15.63 8.41
CA LEU A 119 -11.95 14.96 7.23
C LEU A 119 -10.88 14.78 6.13
N ASP A 120 -10.11 15.85 5.84
CA ASP A 120 -8.99 15.80 4.90
C ASP A 120 -7.96 14.73 5.29
N VAL A 121 -7.57 14.65 6.57
CA VAL A 121 -6.64 13.63 7.07
C VAL A 121 -7.16 12.23 6.83
N ILE A 122 -8.44 11.97 7.14
CA ILE A 122 -9.05 10.65 6.93
C ILE A 122 -9.05 10.29 5.44
N GLY A 123 -9.46 11.23 4.57
CA GLY A 123 -9.50 11.02 3.12
C GLY A 123 -8.11 10.77 2.52
N ASP A 124 -7.12 11.59 2.87
CA ASP A 124 -5.76 11.46 2.36
C ASP A 124 -5.08 10.16 2.84
N LEU A 125 -5.34 9.74 4.09
CA LEU A 125 -4.78 8.50 4.62
C LEU A 125 -5.45 7.24 4.05
N ALA A 126 -6.65 7.34 3.49
CA ALA A 126 -7.27 6.23 2.76
C ALA A 126 -6.45 5.80 1.53
N LEU A 127 -5.59 6.68 0.99
CA LEU A 127 -4.63 6.37 -0.09
C LEU A 127 -3.57 5.35 0.30
N ILE A 128 -3.42 5.01 1.58
CA ILE A 128 -2.56 3.91 2.05
C ILE A 128 -3.05 2.57 1.50
N GLY A 129 -4.35 2.43 1.21
CA GLY A 129 -4.95 1.24 0.61
C GLY A 129 -5.23 0.10 1.59
N THR A 130 -5.10 0.34 2.90
CA THR A 130 -5.44 -0.63 3.96
C THR A 130 -6.05 0.07 5.16
N ARG A 131 -6.71 -0.70 6.04
CA ARG A 131 -7.27 -0.16 7.28
C ARG A 131 -6.16 0.11 8.29
N ILE A 132 -6.27 1.26 8.96
CA ILE A 132 -5.38 1.61 10.06
C ILE A 132 -6.11 1.30 11.38
N GLN A 133 -5.45 0.57 12.27
CA GLN A 133 -5.86 0.39 13.65
C GLN A 133 -4.87 1.17 14.53
N GLY A 134 -5.33 2.29 15.11
CA GLY A 134 -4.43 3.15 15.86
C GLY A 134 -4.99 4.55 16.08
N LYS A 135 -4.30 5.32 16.90
CA LYS A 135 -4.60 6.74 17.17
C LYS A 135 -3.67 7.62 16.33
N ILE A 136 -4.27 8.51 15.54
CA ILE A 136 -3.57 9.46 14.67
C ILE A 136 -3.72 10.85 15.28
N ILE A 137 -2.61 11.58 15.41
CA ILE A 137 -2.58 12.99 15.80
C ILE A 137 -1.91 13.75 14.66
N ALA A 138 -2.67 14.64 14.04
CA ALA A 138 -2.21 15.50 12.95
C ALA A 138 -2.14 16.95 13.44
N ASN A 139 -0.93 17.48 13.54
CA ASN A 139 -0.69 18.88 13.90
C ASN A 139 -0.42 19.69 12.63
N LYS A 140 -1.24 20.72 12.40
CA LYS A 140 -1.23 21.55 11.18
C LYS A 140 -1.22 20.68 9.91
N PRO A 141 -2.24 19.79 9.73
CA PRO A 141 -2.31 18.91 8.57
C PRO A 141 -2.58 19.70 7.28
N GLY A 142 -2.17 19.10 6.17
CA GLY A 142 -2.46 19.58 4.82
C GLY A 142 -2.24 18.47 3.82
N HIS A 143 -2.90 18.52 2.65
CA HIS A 143 -2.87 17.46 1.64
C HIS A 143 -1.46 17.00 1.26
N PHE A 144 -0.51 17.92 1.11
CA PHE A 144 0.87 17.57 0.81
C PHE A 144 1.49 16.67 1.91
N VAL A 145 1.43 17.12 3.17
CA VAL A 145 2.01 16.36 4.30
C VAL A 145 1.29 15.04 4.50
N ASN A 146 -0.04 15.02 4.44
CA ASN A 146 -0.87 13.84 4.60
C ASN A 146 -0.55 12.78 3.54
N THR A 147 -0.48 13.20 2.26
CA THR A 147 -0.19 12.28 1.15
C THR A 147 1.25 11.78 1.15
N GLN A 148 2.24 12.60 1.55
CA GLN A 148 3.62 12.12 1.76
C GLN A 148 3.69 11.08 2.88
N PHE A 149 2.97 11.31 3.97
CA PHE A 149 2.87 10.33 5.05
C PHE A 149 2.21 9.03 4.56
N ALA A 150 1.09 9.12 3.84
CA ALA A 150 0.40 7.95 3.26
C ALA A 150 1.32 7.14 2.34
N LYS A 151 2.09 7.79 1.45
CA LYS A 151 3.07 7.12 0.58
C LYS A 151 4.16 6.42 1.39
N LYS A 152 4.68 7.04 2.45
CA LYS A 152 5.69 6.43 3.33
C LYS A 152 5.13 5.20 4.04
N MET A 153 3.93 5.29 4.60
CA MET A 153 3.26 4.16 5.27
C MET A 153 2.97 3.01 4.30
N ALA A 154 2.43 3.29 3.12
CA ALA A 154 2.18 2.28 2.10
C ALA A 154 3.47 1.52 1.71
N LYS A 155 4.60 2.24 1.61
CA LYS A 155 5.90 1.61 1.36
C LYS A 155 6.35 0.69 2.51
N ILE A 156 6.20 1.13 3.76
CA ILE A 156 6.55 0.31 4.94
C ILE A 156 5.67 -0.93 4.99
N ILE A 157 4.37 -0.79 4.85
CA ILE A 157 3.41 -1.91 4.85
C ILE A 157 3.75 -2.92 3.77
N LYS A 158 4.08 -2.45 2.56
CA LYS A 158 4.48 -3.33 1.46
C LYS A 158 5.77 -4.12 1.78
N ILE A 159 6.73 -3.49 2.46
CA ILE A 159 7.96 -4.16 2.92
C ILE A 159 7.63 -5.21 4.00
N GLU A 160 6.82 -4.84 4.99
CA GLU A 160 6.41 -5.77 6.06
C GLU A 160 5.63 -6.97 5.50
N GLN A 161 4.69 -6.75 4.58
CA GLN A 161 3.95 -7.83 3.91
C GLN A 161 4.87 -8.78 3.13
N ARG A 162 5.92 -8.25 2.49
CA ARG A 162 6.94 -9.08 1.82
C ARG A 162 7.78 -9.89 2.80
N ASN A 163 8.03 -9.34 3.99
CA ASN A 163 8.86 -9.99 5.01
C ASN A 163 8.05 -10.94 5.91
N GLN A 164 6.71 -10.93 5.82
CA GLN A 164 5.89 -11.91 6.54
C GLN A 164 6.23 -13.31 6.04
N VAL A 165 6.81 -14.10 6.95
CA VAL A 165 7.08 -15.52 6.69
C VAL A 165 5.72 -16.22 6.60
N PRO A 166 5.42 -16.89 5.48
CA PRO A 166 4.20 -17.67 5.39
C PRO A 166 4.23 -18.78 6.44
N VAL A 167 3.18 -18.87 7.23
CA VAL A 167 3.02 -19.96 8.21
C VAL A 167 2.12 -21.02 7.59
N TYR A 168 2.68 -22.19 7.32
CA TYR A 168 1.94 -23.34 6.78
C TYR A 168 1.98 -24.49 7.76
N ASP A 169 0.85 -25.17 7.91
CA ASP A 169 0.81 -26.47 8.54
C ASP A 169 1.41 -27.50 7.57
N LEU A 170 2.64 -27.93 7.86
CA LEU A 170 3.35 -28.91 7.04
C LEU A 170 2.69 -30.29 7.02
N HIS A 171 1.75 -30.56 7.95
CA HIS A 171 0.93 -31.76 8.02
C HIS A 171 -0.35 -31.69 7.18
N GLN A 172 -0.72 -30.49 6.74
CA GLN A 172 -1.86 -30.30 5.85
C GLN A 172 -1.60 -30.98 4.50
N GLU A 173 -2.65 -31.58 3.93
CA GLU A 173 -2.60 -32.13 2.59
C GLU A 173 -2.26 -31.03 1.56
N PRO A 174 -1.23 -31.20 0.73
CA PRO A 174 -0.84 -30.18 -0.24
C PRO A 174 -1.86 -30.11 -1.38
N LEU A 175 -1.99 -28.92 -2.00
CA LEU A 175 -2.77 -28.73 -3.21
C LEU A 175 -2.23 -29.57 -4.38
N MET A 176 -0.89 -29.71 -4.44
CA MET A 176 -0.21 -30.59 -5.40
C MET A 176 0.91 -31.35 -4.70
N ASP A 177 0.89 -32.66 -4.84
CA ASP A 177 1.99 -33.57 -4.49
C ASP A 177 3.06 -33.60 -5.58
N ILE A 178 4.12 -34.38 -5.35
CA ILE A 178 5.23 -34.51 -6.29
C ILE A 178 4.79 -35.10 -7.66
N HIS A 179 3.82 -35.98 -7.69
CA HIS A 179 3.34 -36.60 -8.94
C HIS A 179 2.61 -35.55 -9.79
N LYS A 180 1.78 -34.74 -9.18
CA LYS A 180 1.09 -33.66 -9.87
C LYS A 180 2.07 -32.57 -10.35
N ILE A 181 3.07 -32.22 -9.55
CA ILE A 181 4.14 -31.29 -9.95
C ILE A 181 4.90 -31.84 -11.16
N MET A 182 5.28 -33.14 -11.15
CA MET A 182 5.96 -33.80 -12.26
C MET A 182 5.10 -33.91 -13.54
N SER A 183 3.79 -33.88 -13.43
CA SER A 183 2.91 -33.82 -14.61
C SER A 183 2.88 -32.46 -15.27
N MET A 184 3.29 -31.38 -14.57
CA MET A 184 3.31 -30.01 -15.09
C MET A 184 4.71 -29.56 -15.47
N LEU A 185 5.70 -29.78 -14.57
CA LEU A 185 7.10 -29.38 -14.80
C LEU A 185 7.85 -30.45 -15.59
N PRO A 186 8.71 -30.04 -16.55
CA PRO A 186 9.57 -30.98 -17.29
C PRO A 186 10.74 -31.52 -16.46
N HIS A 187 11.08 -30.84 -15.37
CA HIS A 187 12.21 -31.14 -14.50
C HIS A 187 12.06 -32.52 -13.84
N ARG A 188 13.19 -33.22 -13.66
CA ARG A 188 13.26 -34.51 -12.98
C ARG A 188 14.44 -34.53 -12.01
N PRO A 189 14.45 -35.40 -11.00
CA PRO A 189 15.61 -35.58 -10.14
C PRO A 189 16.89 -35.84 -10.95
N PRO A 190 18.04 -35.24 -10.59
CA PRO A 190 18.26 -34.45 -9.36
C PRO A 190 17.93 -32.96 -9.48
N PHE A 191 17.35 -32.51 -10.60
CA PHE A 191 17.09 -31.07 -10.86
C PHE A 191 15.62 -30.68 -10.63
N LEU A 192 14.80 -31.53 -10.05
CA LEU A 192 13.47 -31.19 -9.56
C LEU A 192 13.58 -30.69 -8.11
N LEU A 193 13.36 -29.39 -7.90
CA LEU A 193 13.66 -28.70 -6.64
C LEU A 193 12.38 -28.17 -5.93
N VAL A 194 11.23 -28.80 -6.19
CA VAL A 194 9.95 -28.51 -5.54
C VAL A 194 9.28 -29.83 -5.17
N ASP A 195 8.88 -29.99 -3.90
CA ASP A 195 8.28 -31.24 -3.40
C ASP A 195 6.76 -31.14 -3.23
N LYS A 196 6.24 -29.95 -2.88
CA LYS A 196 4.81 -29.71 -2.65
C LYS A 196 4.40 -28.31 -3.09
N ILE A 197 3.13 -28.14 -3.48
CA ILE A 197 2.49 -26.83 -3.61
C ILE A 197 1.34 -26.76 -2.59
N PHE A 198 1.33 -25.70 -1.78
CA PHE A 198 0.29 -25.46 -0.76
C PHE A 198 -0.78 -24.48 -1.23
N GLU A 199 -0.38 -23.45 -1.98
CA GLU A 199 -1.29 -22.42 -2.50
C GLU A 199 -1.00 -22.17 -3.98
N LEU A 200 -2.08 -21.94 -4.73
CA LEU A 200 -2.05 -21.53 -6.12
C LEU A 200 -3.26 -20.64 -6.40
N SER A 201 -3.04 -19.44 -6.86
CA SER A 201 -4.06 -18.47 -7.26
C SER A 201 -3.70 -17.83 -8.60
N ASP A 202 -4.53 -16.92 -9.10
CA ASP A 202 -4.23 -16.16 -10.31
C ASP A 202 -3.02 -15.21 -10.17
N SER A 203 -2.55 -14.95 -8.96
CA SER A 203 -1.51 -13.94 -8.68
C SER A 203 -0.32 -14.44 -7.87
N HIS A 204 -0.42 -15.61 -7.23
CA HIS A 204 0.67 -16.14 -6.41
C HIS A 204 0.65 -17.66 -6.31
N VAL A 205 1.79 -18.22 -5.97
CA VAL A 205 1.99 -19.64 -5.69
C VAL A 205 2.91 -19.81 -4.48
N VAL A 206 2.61 -20.84 -3.67
CA VAL A 206 3.45 -21.22 -2.54
C VAL A 206 3.85 -22.68 -2.65
N GLY A 207 5.16 -22.92 -2.69
CA GLY A 207 5.76 -24.24 -2.78
C GLY A 207 6.68 -24.55 -1.60
N LEU A 208 7.06 -25.82 -1.51
CA LEU A 208 7.94 -26.33 -0.47
C LEU A 208 9.01 -27.22 -1.10
N LYS A 209 10.23 -27.15 -0.55
CA LYS A 209 11.29 -28.16 -0.75
C LYS A 209 11.90 -28.57 0.59
N ASN A 210 12.01 -29.88 0.80
CA ASN A 210 12.81 -30.46 1.88
C ASN A 210 14.28 -30.55 1.42
N VAL A 211 15.16 -29.95 2.18
CA VAL A 211 16.59 -29.98 1.89
C VAL A 211 17.23 -31.10 2.71
N THR A 212 17.44 -32.25 2.08
CA THR A 212 18.02 -33.40 2.76
C THR A 212 19.51 -33.54 2.46
N MET A 213 20.27 -34.20 3.34
CA MET A 213 21.69 -34.48 3.11
C MET A 213 21.95 -35.34 1.87
N ASN A 214 20.94 -36.03 1.35
CA ASN A 214 21.01 -36.88 0.15
C ASN A 214 21.02 -36.08 -1.16
N GLU A 215 20.90 -34.76 -1.10
CA GLU A 215 20.98 -33.93 -2.30
C GLU A 215 22.40 -33.99 -2.91
N PRO A 216 22.54 -34.25 -4.21
CA PRO A 216 23.83 -34.51 -4.84
C PRO A 216 24.79 -33.31 -4.82
N PHE A 217 24.28 -32.08 -4.70
CA PHE A 217 25.11 -30.89 -4.64
C PHE A 217 25.89 -30.77 -3.34
N PHE A 218 25.51 -31.45 -2.24
CA PHE A 218 26.27 -31.45 -1.00
C PHE A 218 27.57 -32.24 -1.07
N VAL A 219 27.74 -33.12 -2.06
CA VAL A 219 29.02 -33.81 -2.29
C VAL A 219 30.15 -32.82 -2.56
N GLY A 220 29.85 -31.70 -3.21
CA GLY A 220 30.85 -30.68 -3.58
C GLY A 220 30.67 -29.31 -2.96
N HIS A 221 29.50 -29.01 -2.37
CA HIS A 221 29.21 -27.62 -1.92
C HIS A 221 28.81 -27.55 -0.43
N PHE A 222 29.67 -27.70 0.56
CA PHE A 222 31.10 -28.03 0.55
C PHE A 222 31.28 -29.30 1.40
N PRO A 223 32.29 -30.16 1.18
CA PRO A 223 32.41 -31.45 1.87
C PRO A 223 32.35 -31.38 3.40
N ASP A 224 33.06 -30.41 4.01
CA ASP A 224 33.11 -30.27 5.47
C ASP A 224 32.11 -29.23 6.03
N ALA A 225 31.37 -28.49 5.14
CA ALA A 225 30.46 -27.45 5.52
C ALA A 225 29.28 -27.37 4.50
N PRO A 226 28.36 -28.35 4.49
CA PRO A 226 27.32 -28.43 3.49
C PRO A 226 26.35 -27.24 3.56
N VAL A 227 26.21 -26.56 2.45
CA VAL A 227 25.31 -25.42 2.27
C VAL A 227 24.60 -25.57 0.92
N MET A 228 23.30 -25.43 0.86
CA MET A 228 22.59 -25.44 -0.42
C MET A 228 23.09 -24.28 -1.30
N PRO A 229 23.50 -24.53 -2.55
CA PRO A 229 23.91 -23.47 -3.47
C PRO A 229 22.83 -22.44 -3.66
N GLY A 230 23.15 -21.14 -3.48
CA GLY A 230 22.18 -20.06 -3.61
C GLY A 230 21.52 -20.03 -4.98
N VAL A 231 22.26 -20.36 -6.04
CA VAL A 231 21.72 -20.43 -7.42
C VAL A 231 20.64 -21.51 -7.55
N LEU A 232 20.72 -22.60 -6.80
CA LEU A 232 19.70 -23.65 -6.79
C LEU A 232 18.47 -23.24 -5.95
N ILE A 233 18.63 -22.33 -4.97
CA ILE A 233 17.47 -21.73 -4.30
C ILE A 233 16.70 -20.85 -5.30
N VAL A 234 17.40 -20.07 -6.14
CA VAL A 234 16.76 -19.27 -7.20
C VAL A 234 16.04 -20.16 -8.20
N GLU A 235 16.67 -21.26 -8.61
CA GLU A 235 16.05 -22.25 -9.50
C GLU A 235 14.79 -22.87 -8.87
N ALA A 236 14.83 -23.24 -7.59
CA ALA A 236 13.68 -23.79 -6.89
C ALA A 236 12.51 -22.78 -6.80
N MET A 237 12.82 -21.50 -6.56
CA MET A 237 11.83 -20.41 -6.65
C MET A 237 11.25 -20.31 -8.06
N ALA A 238 12.06 -20.42 -9.09
CA ALA A 238 11.60 -20.35 -10.48
C ALA A 238 10.72 -21.55 -10.88
N GLN A 239 11.07 -22.74 -10.45
CA GLN A 239 10.24 -23.94 -10.66
C GLN A 239 8.88 -23.78 -9.97
N THR A 240 8.88 -23.27 -8.74
CA THR A 240 7.63 -22.94 -8.02
C THR A 240 6.80 -21.92 -8.80
N GLY A 241 7.40 -20.81 -9.23
CA GLY A 241 6.74 -19.80 -10.07
C GLY A 241 6.27 -20.36 -11.42
N GLY A 242 7.03 -21.31 -11.99
CA GLY A 242 6.68 -22.02 -13.21
C GLY A 242 5.35 -22.76 -13.12
N ILE A 243 5.01 -23.34 -11.96
CA ILE A 243 3.70 -23.97 -11.72
C ILE A 243 2.57 -22.94 -11.92
N LEU A 244 2.71 -21.74 -11.39
CA LEU A 244 1.70 -20.69 -11.57
C LEU A 244 1.51 -20.33 -13.04
N VAL A 245 2.59 -20.16 -13.79
CA VAL A 245 2.49 -19.81 -15.23
C VAL A 245 1.92 -20.97 -16.04
N LEU A 246 2.37 -22.19 -15.79
CA LEU A 246 1.90 -23.38 -16.49
C LEU A 246 0.44 -23.72 -16.14
N SER A 247 -0.07 -23.31 -14.98
CA SER A 247 -1.49 -23.48 -14.65
C SER A 247 -2.43 -22.61 -15.51
N THR A 248 -1.90 -21.63 -16.23
CA THR A 248 -2.71 -20.76 -17.11
C THR A 248 -2.96 -21.35 -18.51
N VAL A 249 -2.35 -22.50 -18.83
CA VAL A 249 -2.53 -23.20 -20.11
C VAL A 249 -3.21 -24.56 -19.91
N PRO A 250 -4.00 -25.05 -20.87
CA PRO A 250 -4.77 -26.29 -20.71
C PRO A 250 -3.90 -27.54 -20.77
N ASP A 251 -2.72 -27.47 -21.41
CA ASP A 251 -1.81 -28.61 -21.71
C ASP A 251 -0.38 -28.29 -21.22
N PRO A 252 -0.16 -28.08 -19.89
CA PRO A 252 1.12 -27.62 -19.33
C PRO A 252 2.31 -28.52 -19.69
N GLU A 253 2.09 -29.82 -19.84
CA GLU A 253 3.10 -30.80 -20.23
C GLU A 253 3.72 -30.53 -21.61
N ASN A 254 3.05 -29.75 -22.46
CA ASN A 254 3.51 -29.36 -23.79
C ASN A 254 4.30 -28.04 -23.82
N TYR A 255 4.58 -27.46 -22.66
CA TYR A 255 5.30 -26.21 -22.56
C TYR A 255 6.62 -26.36 -21.80
N LEU A 256 7.56 -25.49 -22.13
CA LEU A 256 8.81 -25.27 -21.39
C LEU A 256 8.83 -23.84 -20.87
N THR A 257 9.46 -23.64 -19.73
CA THR A 257 9.66 -22.31 -19.13
C THR A 257 11.13 -21.92 -19.26
N PHE A 258 11.38 -20.76 -19.84
CA PHE A 258 12.73 -20.22 -20.03
C PHE A 258 12.89 -18.93 -19.29
N PHE A 259 13.99 -18.79 -18.55
CA PHE A 259 14.37 -17.51 -17.98
C PHE A 259 14.63 -16.47 -19.05
N MET A 260 14.09 -15.28 -18.85
CA MET A 260 14.44 -14.09 -19.62
C MET A 260 15.37 -13.19 -18.84
N LYS A 261 15.15 -13.11 -17.51
CA LYS A 261 15.89 -12.19 -16.64
C LYS A 261 15.78 -12.61 -15.18
N ILE A 262 16.86 -12.40 -14.43
CA ILE A 262 16.93 -12.58 -12.98
C ILE A 262 17.52 -11.29 -12.41
N ASP A 263 16.78 -10.58 -11.56
CA ASP A 263 17.18 -9.32 -10.96
C ASP A 263 17.08 -9.36 -9.43
N ASN A 264 17.73 -8.38 -8.80
CA ASN A 264 17.58 -8.08 -7.37
C ASN A 264 17.80 -9.29 -6.45
N VAL A 265 18.64 -10.25 -6.89
CA VAL A 265 18.94 -11.47 -6.12
C VAL A 265 19.71 -11.09 -4.87
N LYS A 266 19.22 -11.54 -3.71
CA LYS A 266 19.90 -11.41 -2.43
C LYS A 266 19.82 -12.70 -1.63
N PHE A 267 20.95 -13.17 -1.15
CA PHE A 267 21.06 -14.28 -0.21
C PHE A 267 21.31 -13.73 1.19
N LYS A 268 20.37 -13.97 2.11
CA LYS A 268 20.38 -13.37 3.44
C LYS A 268 20.87 -14.34 4.51
N HIS A 269 20.53 -15.63 4.35
CA HIS A 269 20.94 -16.67 5.29
C HIS A 269 21.30 -17.95 4.53
N LYS A 270 22.17 -18.76 5.15
CA LYS A 270 22.53 -20.09 4.65
C LYS A 270 21.34 -21.04 4.81
N VAL A 271 21.20 -21.95 3.86
CA VAL A 271 20.26 -23.08 3.90
C VAL A 271 21.08 -24.35 4.05
N LEU A 272 20.79 -25.15 5.07
CA LEU A 272 21.57 -26.30 5.48
C LEU A 272 20.77 -27.60 5.29
N PRO A 273 21.44 -28.76 5.24
CA PRO A 273 20.75 -30.04 5.31
C PRO A 273 19.86 -30.13 6.55
N GLY A 274 18.62 -30.58 6.36
CA GLY A 274 17.59 -30.62 7.41
C GLY A 274 16.62 -29.41 7.40
N ASP A 275 16.94 -28.34 6.66
CA ASP A 275 16.01 -27.22 6.49
C ASP A 275 14.85 -27.59 5.57
N THR A 276 13.69 -26.96 5.81
CA THR A 276 12.57 -26.93 4.89
C THR A 276 12.42 -25.52 4.33
N LEU A 277 12.51 -25.40 3.01
CA LEU A 277 12.28 -24.15 2.28
C LEU A 277 10.82 -24.00 1.94
N ILE A 278 10.27 -22.82 2.23
CA ILE A 278 8.97 -22.37 1.73
C ILE A 278 9.25 -21.27 0.70
N PHE A 279 8.71 -21.45 -0.49
CA PHE A 279 8.79 -20.45 -1.57
C PHE A 279 7.47 -19.75 -1.72
N LYS A 280 7.49 -18.41 -1.76
CA LYS A 280 6.34 -17.60 -2.15
C LYS A 280 6.71 -16.77 -3.37
N CYS A 281 5.97 -16.97 -4.46
CA CYS A 281 6.16 -16.24 -5.71
C CYS A 281 4.88 -15.45 -6.01
N ASP A 282 4.99 -14.13 -6.02
CA ASP A 282 3.89 -13.20 -6.28
C ASP A 282 4.09 -12.53 -7.66
N LEU A 283 3.07 -12.47 -8.51
CA LEU A 283 3.13 -11.71 -9.77
C LEU A 283 3.28 -10.20 -9.47
N ILE A 284 4.27 -9.58 -10.10
CA ILE A 284 4.45 -8.11 -10.08
C ILE A 284 3.51 -7.46 -11.08
N SER A 285 3.23 -8.14 -12.19
CA SER A 285 2.31 -7.71 -13.24
C SER A 285 1.56 -8.90 -13.83
N PRO A 286 0.38 -8.69 -14.42
CA PRO A 286 -0.36 -9.77 -15.07
C PRO A 286 0.45 -10.47 -16.15
N ILE A 287 0.26 -11.79 -16.31
CA ILE A 287 0.90 -12.58 -17.36
C ILE A 287 0.41 -12.09 -18.72
N ARG A 288 1.33 -11.84 -19.65
CA ARG A 288 1.03 -11.40 -21.01
C ARG A 288 1.85 -12.16 -22.02
N ARG A 289 1.23 -12.75 -23.03
CA ARG A 289 1.88 -13.52 -24.11
C ARG A 289 2.82 -14.61 -23.59
N GLY A 290 2.45 -15.27 -22.50
CA GLY A 290 3.27 -16.29 -21.84
C GLY A 290 4.48 -15.74 -21.08
N ILE A 291 4.64 -14.42 -20.95
CA ILE A 291 5.69 -13.79 -20.14
C ILE A 291 5.12 -13.47 -18.77
N CYS A 292 5.83 -13.90 -17.74
CA CYS A 292 5.56 -13.60 -16.34
C CYS A 292 6.70 -12.79 -15.71
N HIS A 293 6.36 -11.95 -14.74
CA HIS A 293 7.29 -11.20 -13.91
C HIS A 293 6.87 -11.35 -12.46
N MET A 294 7.73 -11.94 -11.62
CA MET A 294 7.42 -12.34 -10.26
C MET A 294 8.45 -11.83 -9.27
N GLN A 295 7.98 -11.47 -8.09
CA GLN A 295 8.79 -11.39 -6.88
C GLN A 295 8.80 -12.77 -6.24
N ALA A 296 9.96 -13.36 -6.07
CA ALA A 296 10.15 -14.65 -5.43
C ALA A 296 10.91 -14.51 -4.12
N ASN A 297 10.42 -15.17 -3.08
CA ASN A 297 10.98 -15.16 -1.75
C ASN A 297 11.10 -16.62 -1.25
N ALA A 298 12.25 -16.96 -0.67
CA ALA A 298 12.49 -18.24 -0.04
C ALA A 298 12.67 -18.07 1.47
N TYR A 299 12.00 -18.88 2.26
CA TYR A 299 12.01 -18.84 3.71
C TYR A 299 12.47 -20.19 4.28
N ALA A 300 13.24 -20.15 5.36
CA ALA A 300 13.59 -21.32 6.18
C ALA A 300 13.64 -20.91 7.65
N ASN A 301 13.19 -21.77 8.55
CA ASN A 301 13.26 -21.55 10.00
C ASN A 301 12.68 -20.20 10.46
N GLY A 302 11.55 -19.79 9.86
CA GLY A 302 10.90 -18.52 10.20
C GLY A 302 11.66 -17.27 9.71
N ARG A 303 12.55 -17.39 8.69
CA ARG A 303 13.36 -16.27 8.17
C ARG A 303 13.37 -16.23 6.65
N LEU A 304 13.43 -15.05 6.08
CA LEU A 304 13.70 -14.87 4.65
C LEU A 304 15.17 -15.19 4.37
N VAL A 305 15.44 -16.26 3.61
CA VAL A 305 16.80 -16.73 3.30
C VAL A 305 17.30 -16.24 1.95
N ALA A 306 16.40 -16.09 0.97
CA ALA A 306 16.72 -15.52 -0.34
C ALA A 306 15.53 -14.77 -0.93
N GLU A 307 15.81 -13.78 -1.78
CA GLU A 307 14.81 -13.06 -2.58
C GLU A 307 15.36 -12.82 -3.99
N ALA A 308 14.47 -12.78 -4.98
CA ALA A 308 14.80 -12.47 -6.37
C ALA A 308 13.59 -11.93 -7.12
N GLU A 309 13.82 -11.13 -8.17
CA GLU A 309 12.83 -10.84 -9.20
C GLU A 309 13.11 -11.75 -10.39
N LEU A 310 12.10 -12.51 -10.83
CA LEU A 310 12.22 -13.51 -11.88
C LEU A 310 11.31 -13.12 -13.05
N MET A 311 11.88 -13.07 -14.25
CA MET A 311 11.12 -12.95 -15.49
C MET A 311 11.35 -14.20 -16.34
N ALA A 312 10.26 -14.81 -16.76
CA ALA A 312 10.30 -16.02 -17.57
C ALA A 312 9.21 -16.02 -18.63
N GLN A 313 9.41 -16.84 -19.68
CA GLN A 313 8.44 -17.05 -20.74
C GLN A 313 8.17 -18.55 -20.89
N ILE A 314 6.89 -18.91 -21.04
CA ILE A 314 6.52 -20.25 -21.47
C ILE A 314 6.50 -20.33 -23.01
N ALA A 315 7.04 -21.40 -23.56
CA ALA A 315 7.04 -21.69 -24.99
C ALA A 315 6.55 -23.11 -25.23
N LYS A 316 5.70 -23.31 -26.23
CA LYS A 316 5.24 -24.65 -26.60
C LYS A 316 6.41 -25.49 -27.12
N LYS A 317 6.48 -26.76 -26.73
CA LYS A 317 7.44 -27.71 -27.27
C LYS A 317 7.24 -27.84 -28.80
N GLN A 318 8.31 -27.81 -29.54
CA GLN A 318 8.31 -28.04 -30.99
C GLN A 318 8.14 -29.54 -31.27
#